data_5f4bd8825aeae79e96169febdd8323eb
#
_entry.id   5f4bd8825aeae79e96169febdd8323eb
#
_cell.length_a   1.000
_cell.length_b   1.000
_cell.length_c   1.000
_cell.angle_alpha   90.00
_cell.angle_beta   90.00
_cell.angle_gamma   90.00
#
_symmetry.space_group_name_H-M   'P 1'
#
loop_
_entity.id
_entity.type
_entity.pdbx_description
1 polymer ?
#
loop_
_entity_poly.entity_id
_entity_poly.type
_entity_poly.pdbx_seq_one_letter_code
_entity_poly.pdbx_strand_id
1 'polypeptide(L)'
;MRDKESFMKFIAKAFLLGVMASLAVTCFAQSDDRPVDEVIARVNTGVIMRSTFEAAQKEQLEQMKNAGLKGAELEKKFNEIKPRILDELIHTQLLAQRAKDLSINVEPQVNQQFLRMMKENNCESKQCLEQKMREAGFDIEEVTKLLTENFSREAVMYTEIQQKIYRNLTEKEKREAYDKNKEFFTIPGEVTLSRIFVALGKDPNQSLLRAKDIVMQARGGAIEFSALGERVSEDELCKKQKCKLGPAIKLSELAPEVKAAVENAAAGTVTEPVKLENGYYIFRVDERKDSQAMPFEDENVQQRIAGYLVNQQSEKQIEAYLAKLRDDAFIEISPEFQFEGSAVKSAQIKRVAYSEENEKTRKKREKEEKKKAEEAKKAAAATTGTGAKSNVVKP
;
A
#
# COMPACT_ATOMS: atom_id res chain seq x y z
N MET A 1 1.84 -5.37 4.40
CA MET A 1 2.78 -5.61 3.30
C MET A 1 2.26 -6.60 2.25
N ARG A 2 1.23 -7.37 2.52
CA ARG A 2 0.66 -8.37 1.59
C ARG A 2 -0.23 -7.79 0.48
N ASP A 3 -0.84 -6.63 0.71
CA ASP A 3 -1.84 -6.07 -0.23
C ASP A 3 -1.25 -5.29 -1.42
N LYS A 4 -0.03 -4.77 -1.29
CA LYS A 4 0.67 -4.08 -2.40
C LYS A 4 1.13 -5.04 -3.52
N GLU A 5 1.49 -6.26 -3.17
CA GLU A 5 1.85 -7.28 -4.17
C GLU A 5 0.65 -7.83 -4.94
N SER A 6 -0.53 -7.84 -4.31
CA SER A 6 -1.77 -8.32 -4.95
C SER A 6 -2.27 -7.36 -6.02
N PHE A 7 -2.19 -6.05 -5.76
CA PHE A 7 -2.62 -5.01 -6.70
C PHE A 7 -1.75 -4.96 -7.96
N MET A 8 -0.44 -5.13 -7.80
CA MET A 8 0.52 -5.11 -8.92
C MET A 8 0.46 -6.40 -9.76
N LYS A 9 0.18 -7.56 -9.15
CA LYS A 9 -0.05 -8.82 -9.87
C LYS A 9 -1.37 -8.86 -10.62
N PHE A 10 -2.35 -8.07 -10.19
CA PHE A 10 -3.66 -7.97 -10.83
C PHE A 10 -3.58 -7.22 -12.17
N ILE A 11 -2.82 -6.13 -12.25
CA ILE A 11 -2.58 -5.40 -13.50
C ILE A 11 -1.81 -6.29 -14.50
N ALA A 12 -0.83 -7.09 -14.04
CA ALA A 12 -0.05 -7.98 -14.91
C ALA A 12 -0.84 -9.20 -15.43
N LYS A 13 -1.86 -9.69 -14.68
CA LYS A 13 -2.67 -10.86 -15.09
C LYS A 13 -3.90 -10.51 -15.93
N ALA A 14 -4.43 -9.30 -15.83
CA ALA A 14 -5.55 -8.85 -16.68
C ALA A 14 -5.13 -8.67 -18.15
N PHE A 15 -3.83 -8.66 -18.43
CA PHE A 15 -3.26 -8.39 -19.76
C PHE A 15 -3.15 -9.60 -20.70
N LEU A 16 -3.49 -10.83 -20.26
CA LEU A 16 -3.14 -12.01 -21.07
C LEU A 16 -4.32 -12.84 -21.61
N LEU A 17 -5.58 -12.47 -21.40
CA LEU A 17 -6.70 -13.30 -21.86
C LEU A 17 -7.83 -12.44 -22.45
N GLY A 18 -7.83 -12.26 -23.75
CA GLY A 18 -9.00 -11.71 -24.42
C GLY A 18 -8.83 -11.21 -25.85
N VAL A 19 -8.12 -11.94 -26.72
CA VAL A 19 -8.20 -11.68 -28.17
C VAL A 19 -8.41 -12.97 -28.91
N MET A 20 -9.65 -13.23 -29.28
CA MET A 20 -10.07 -13.86 -30.56
C MET A 20 -11.60 -13.84 -30.67
N ALA A 21 -12.13 -13.01 -31.57
CA ALA A 21 -13.20 -13.40 -32.50
C ALA A 21 -13.65 -12.26 -33.40
N SER A 22 -13.40 -12.49 -34.68
CA SER A 22 -14.23 -12.19 -35.90
C SER A 22 -14.48 -10.76 -36.35
N LEU A 23 -13.84 -10.49 -37.46
CA LEU A 23 -14.14 -9.43 -38.44
C LEU A 23 -15.57 -9.54 -38.98
N ALA A 24 -16.30 -8.44 -38.94
CA ALA A 24 -17.32 -8.10 -39.93
C ALA A 24 -17.18 -6.60 -40.21
N VAL A 25 -16.58 -6.28 -41.39
CA VAL A 25 -16.45 -4.93 -41.90
C VAL A 25 -17.81 -4.52 -42.46
N THR A 26 -18.50 -3.62 -41.77
CA THR A 26 -19.52 -2.76 -42.37
C THR A 26 -19.01 -1.33 -42.31
N CYS A 27 -18.64 -0.81 -43.49
CA CYS A 27 -18.30 0.58 -43.71
C CYS A 27 -19.56 1.45 -43.48
N PHE A 28 -19.75 1.96 -42.28
CA PHE A 28 -20.60 3.14 -42.05
C PHE A 28 -19.68 4.34 -42.01
N ALA A 29 -19.91 5.26 -42.96
CA ALA A 29 -19.36 6.61 -42.86
C ALA A 29 -19.95 7.25 -41.60
N GLN A 30 -19.22 7.18 -40.50
CA GLN A 30 -19.52 7.95 -39.30
C GLN A 30 -19.10 9.38 -39.55
N SER A 31 -20.08 10.28 -39.60
CA SER A 31 -19.88 11.69 -39.37
C SER A 31 -19.06 11.86 -38.08
N ASP A 32 -17.97 12.63 -38.15
CA ASP A 32 -17.05 12.92 -37.04
C ASP A 32 -17.70 13.93 -36.06
N ASP A 33 -18.93 13.62 -35.66
CA ASP A 33 -19.63 14.27 -34.57
C ASP A 33 -19.15 13.62 -33.26
N ARG A 34 -17.91 13.93 -32.89
CA ARG A 34 -17.48 13.64 -31.49
C ARG A 34 -18.34 14.51 -30.60
N PRO A 35 -19.22 13.93 -29.77
CA PRO A 35 -19.96 14.74 -28.80
C PRO A 35 -18.93 15.52 -27.99
N VAL A 36 -19.13 16.84 -27.96
CA VAL A 36 -18.31 17.71 -27.09
C VAL A 36 -18.44 17.20 -25.68
N ASP A 37 -17.33 16.80 -25.07
CA ASP A 37 -17.34 16.24 -23.72
C ASP A 37 -17.87 17.30 -22.74
N GLU A 38 -18.81 16.91 -21.90
CA GLU A 38 -19.54 17.82 -21.03
C GLU A 38 -18.79 18.07 -19.72
N VAL A 39 -18.69 19.31 -19.30
CA VAL A 39 -18.17 19.68 -17.97
C VAL A 39 -19.24 19.43 -16.92
N ILE A 40 -19.02 18.44 -16.05
CA ILE A 40 -19.96 18.09 -14.98
C ILE A 40 -19.62 18.75 -13.63
N ALA A 41 -18.38 19.12 -13.42
CA ALA A 41 -17.96 19.90 -12.26
C ALA A 41 -16.79 20.83 -12.58
N ARG A 42 -16.77 21.98 -11.93
CA ARG A 42 -15.64 22.93 -11.91
C ARG A 42 -15.06 22.96 -10.50
N VAL A 43 -13.74 22.85 -10.40
CA VAL A 43 -13.02 22.86 -9.12
C VAL A 43 -11.90 23.87 -9.25
N ASN A 44 -12.08 25.05 -8.70
CA ASN A 44 -11.18 26.20 -8.88
C ASN A 44 -10.93 26.48 -10.38
N THR A 45 -9.69 26.26 -10.84
CA THR A 45 -9.28 26.42 -12.26
C THR A 45 -9.42 25.14 -13.08
N GLY A 46 -9.74 24.02 -12.46
CA GLY A 46 -9.88 22.72 -13.12
C GLY A 46 -11.31 22.35 -13.43
N VAL A 47 -11.48 21.39 -14.32
CA VAL A 47 -12.80 20.85 -14.71
C VAL A 47 -12.78 19.33 -14.62
N ILE A 48 -13.93 18.75 -14.32
CA ILE A 48 -14.19 17.33 -14.41
C ILE A 48 -15.18 17.11 -15.54
N MET A 49 -14.79 16.26 -16.49
CA MET A 49 -15.58 15.96 -17.67
C MET A 49 -16.49 14.75 -17.42
N ARG A 50 -17.59 14.65 -18.16
CA ARG A 50 -18.51 13.51 -18.11
C ARG A 50 -17.77 12.20 -18.43
N SER A 51 -16.92 12.19 -19.46
CA SER A 51 -16.13 11.03 -19.85
C SER A 51 -15.23 10.51 -18.72
N THR A 52 -14.58 11.42 -17.97
CA THR A 52 -13.76 11.06 -16.81
C THR A 52 -14.59 10.40 -15.71
N PHE A 53 -15.78 10.93 -15.44
CA PHE A 53 -16.68 10.36 -14.43
C PHE A 53 -17.23 9.00 -14.85
N GLU A 54 -17.62 8.83 -16.12
CA GLU A 54 -18.10 7.56 -16.67
C GLU A 54 -16.99 6.49 -16.67
N ALA A 55 -15.75 6.87 -17.00
CA ALA A 55 -14.59 5.98 -16.90
C ALA A 55 -14.37 5.50 -15.46
N ALA A 56 -14.41 6.41 -14.48
CA ALA A 56 -14.28 6.06 -13.08
C ALA A 56 -15.43 5.15 -12.58
N GLN A 57 -16.66 5.41 -13.05
CA GLN A 57 -17.80 4.52 -12.75
C GLN A 57 -17.61 3.12 -13.33
N LYS A 58 -17.16 3.03 -14.57
CA LYS A 58 -16.90 1.74 -15.23
C LYS A 58 -15.84 0.95 -14.49
N GLU A 59 -14.76 1.60 -14.08
CA GLU A 59 -13.70 0.96 -13.31
C GLU A 59 -14.22 0.41 -11.97
N GLN A 60 -14.99 1.20 -11.21
CA GLN A 60 -15.58 0.76 -9.95
C GLN A 60 -16.55 -0.42 -10.16
N LEU A 61 -17.35 -0.36 -11.22
CA LEU A 61 -18.28 -1.45 -11.55
C LEU A 61 -17.53 -2.75 -11.88
N GLU A 62 -16.43 -2.68 -12.63
CA GLU A 62 -15.59 -3.84 -12.93
C GLU A 62 -14.91 -4.40 -11.66
N GLN A 63 -14.42 -3.54 -10.79
CA GLN A 63 -13.85 -3.96 -9.51
C GLN A 63 -14.88 -4.70 -8.65
N MET A 64 -16.12 -4.21 -8.58
CA MET A 64 -17.20 -4.84 -7.84
C MET A 64 -17.62 -6.20 -8.45
N LYS A 65 -17.66 -6.31 -9.78
CA LYS A 65 -17.89 -7.58 -10.48
C LYS A 65 -16.79 -8.61 -10.19
N ASN A 66 -15.53 -8.16 -10.23
CA ASN A 66 -14.37 -8.99 -9.93
C ASN A 66 -14.33 -9.44 -8.46
N ALA A 67 -14.91 -8.64 -7.55
CA ALA A 67 -15.15 -9.03 -6.16
C ALA A 67 -16.32 -10.01 -5.97
N GLY A 68 -16.99 -10.43 -7.08
CA GLY A 68 -18.04 -11.43 -7.08
C GLY A 68 -19.45 -10.89 -6.95
N LEU A 69 -19.66 -9.57 -6.92
CA LEU A 69 -20.98 -8.96 -6.84
C LEU A 69 -21.74 -9.11 -8.18
N LYS A 70 -23.04 -9.44 -8.14
CA LYS A 70 -23.85 -9.67 -9.34
C LYS A 70 -25.31 -9.22 -9.13
N GLY A 71 -26.03 -8.97 -10.23
CA GLY A 71 -27.45 -8.68 -10.24
C GLY A 71 -27.86 -7.50 -9.38
N ALA A 72 -28.98 -7.59 -8.69
CA ALA A 72 -29.54 -6.50 -7.89
C ALA A 72 -28.64 -6.01 -6.74
N GLU A 73 -27.79 -6.88 -6.19
CA GLU A 73 -26.82 -6.48 -5.15
C GLU A 73 -25.74 -5.59 -5.72
N LEU A 74 -25.24 -5.90 -6.92
CA LEU A 74 -24.27 -5.05 -7.62
C LEU A 74 -24.86 -3.67 -7.91
N GLU A 75 -26.07 -3.60 -8.46
CA GLU A 75 -26.73 -2.32 -8.78
C GLU A 75 -26.98 -1.48 -7.52
N LYS A 76 -27.46 -2.10 -6.45
CA LYS A 76 -27.69 -1.40 -5.17
C LYS A 76 -26.40 -0.80 -4.64
N LYS A 77 -25.34 -1.60 -4.49
CA LYS A 77 -24.04 -1.13 -3.98
C LYS A 77 -23.40 -0.10 -4.90
N PHE A 78 -23.52 -0.26 -6.21
CA PHE A 78 -23.01 0.73 -7.16
C PHE A 78 -23.71 2.09 -7.02
N ASN A 79 -25.06 2.10 -6.88
CA ASN A 79 -25.81 3.34 -6.66
C ASN A 79 -25.43 4.03 -5.34
N GLU A 80 -25.10 3.26 -4.28
CA GLU A 80 -24.65 3.81 -3.00
C GLU A 80 -23.27 4.47 -3.09
N ILE A 81 -22.38 3.99 -3.97
CA ILE A 81 -21.02 4.57 -4.12
C ILE A 81 -20.93 5.67 -5.19
N LYS A 82 -21.92 5.76 -6.08
CA LYS A 82 -21.91 6.74 -7.20
C LYS A 82 -21.65 8.19 -6.75
N PRO A 83 -22.25 8.70 -5.67
CA PRO A 83 -21.92 10.03 -5.13
C PRO A 83 -20.45 10.18 -4.76
N ARG A 84 -19.87 9.12 -4.16
CA ARG A 84 -18.48 9.13 -3.71
C ARG A 84 -17.47 9.13 -4.85
N ILE A 85 -17.85 8.59 -6.01
CA ILE A 85 -16.97 8.61 -7.21
C ILE A 85 -16.71 10.06 -7.65
N LEU A 86 -17.75 10.89 -7.69
CA LEU A 86 -17.59 12.31 -8.03
C LEU A 86 -16.81 13.06 -6.94
N ASP A 87 -17.11 12.79 -5.67
CA ASP A 87 -16.37 13.38 -4.54
C ASP A 87 -14.88 13.07 -4.63
N GLU A 88 -14.51 11.81 -4.97
CA GLU A 88 -13.11 11.40 -5.13
C GLU A 88 -12.41 12.10 -6.31
N LEU A 89 -13.10 12.27 -7.43
CA LEU A 89 -12.57 13.04 -8.56
C LEU A 89 -12.33 14.51 -8.18
N ILE A 90 -13.23 15.10 -7.40
CA ILE A 90 -13.07 16.47 -6.89
C ILE A 90 -11.88 16.54 -5.93
N HIS A 91 -11.74 15.58 -5.01
CA HIS A 91 -10.58 15.50 -4.12
C HIS A 91 -9.27 15.36 -4.88
N THR A 92 -9.24 14.48 -5.89
CA THR A 92 -8.07 14.29 -6.75
C THR A 92 -7.66 15.61 -7.43
N GLN A 93 -8.64 16.35 -7.96
CA GLN A 93 -8.40 17.65 -8.56
C GLN A 93 -7.88 18.69 -7.56
N LEU A 94 -8.44 18.74 -6.35
CA LEU A 94 -7.97 19.63 -5.29
C LEU A 94 -6.53 19.31 -4.86
N LEU A 95 -6.22 18.03 -4.69
CA LEU A 95 -4.89 17.58 -4.31
C LEU A 95 -3.85 17.83 -5.40
N ALA A 96 -4.22 17.65 -6.67
CA ALA A 96 -3.33 17.97 -7.80
C ALA A 96 -3.02 19.48 -7.86
N GLN A 97 -4.02 20.34 -7.58
CA GLN A 97 -3.80 21.78 -7.48
C GLN A 97 -2.91 22.12 -6.27
N ARG A 98 -3.17 21.49 -5.12
CA ARG A 98 -2.36 21.68 -3.93
C ARG A 98 -0.91 21.26 -4.11
N ALA A 99 -0.64 20.18 -4.84
CA ALA A 99 0.72 19.78 -5.21
C ALA A 99 1.46 20.86 -6.00
N LYS A 100 0.75 21.51 -6.94
CA LYS A 100 1.31 22.65 -7.71
C LYS A 100 1.59 23.85 -6.83
N ASP A 101 0.67 24.20 -5.92
CA ASP A 101 0.87 25.32 -4.98
C ASP A 101 2.08 25.10 -4.07
N LEU A 102 2.30 23.84 -3.66
CA LEU A 102 3.45 23.45 -2.85
C LEU A 102 4.74 23.26 -3.67
N SER A 103 4.67 23.44 -5.00
CA SER A 103 5.80 23.20 -5.93
C SER A 103 6.40 21.79 -5.79
N ILE A 104 5.55 20.79 -5.56
CA ILE A 104 5.98 19.40 -5.42
C ILE A 104 6.34 18.85 -6.80
N ASN A 105 7.59 18.40 -6.96
CA ASN A 105 8.07 17.72 -8.16
C ASN A 105 8.04 16.20 -7.95
N VAL A 106 7.23 15.50 -8.72
CA VAL A 106 7.08 14.03 -8.69
C VAL A 106 7.67 13.34 -9.93
N GLU A 107 8.32 14.10 -10.80
CA GLU A 107 8.96 13.56 -12.01
C GLU A 107 9.97 12.43 -11.71
N PRO A 108 10.81 12.51 -10.65
CA PRO A 108 11.70 11.42 -10.28
C PRO A 108 10.96 10.12 -9.97
N GLN A 109 9.81 10.20 -9.26
CA GLN A 109 8.99 9.05 -8.92
C GLN A 109 8.32 8.43 -10.16
N VAL A 110 7.81 9.27 -11.07
CA VAL A 110 7.25 8.83 -12.35
C VAL A 110 8.32 8.12 -13.19
N ASN A 111 9.51 8.70 -13.30
CA ASN A 111 10.62 8.10 -14.03
C ASN A 111 11.05 6.76 -13.41
N GLN A 112 11.12 6.67 -12.08
CA GLN A 112 11.44 5.43 -11.38
C GLN A 112 10.36 4.35 -11.62
N GLN A 113 9.09 4.75 -11.72
CA GLN A 113 8.01 3.82 -12.06
C GLN A 113 8.16 3.30 -13.48
N PHE A 114 8.47 4.15 -14.47
CA PHE A 114 8.75 3.71 -15.83
C PHE A 114 9.95 2.76 -15.91
N LEU A 115 11.03 3.02 -15.18
CA LEU A 115 12.17 2.11 -15.09
C LEU A 115 11.77 0.73 -14.54
N ARG A 116 10.89 0.67 -13.54
CA ARG A 116 10.34 -0.59 -13.02
C ARG A 116 9.51 -1.31 -14.08
N MET A 117 8.61 -0.58 -14.77
CA MET A 117 7.78 -1.14 -15.84
C MET A 117 8.64 -1.66 -17.01
N MET A 118 9.70 -0.95 -17.37
CA MET A 118 10.66 -1.42 -18.38
C MET A 118 11.30 -2.74 -17.97
N LYS A 119 11.78 -2.85 -16.73
CA LYS A 119 12.39 -4.08 -16.20
C LYS A 119 11.42 -5.26 -16.16
N GLU A 120 10.19 -5.03 -15.71
CA GLU A 120 9.14 -6.05 -15.62
C GLU A 120 8.69 -6.56 -17.01
N ASN A 121 8.76 -5.69 -18.00
CA ASN A 121 8.38 -6.00 -19.39
C ASN A 121 9.58 -6.38 -20.28
N ASN A 122 10.77 -6.57 -19.72
CA ASN A 122 12.00 -6.86 -20.47
C ASN A 122 12.23 -5.84 -21.60
N CYS A 123 12.08 -4.55 -21.32
CA CYS A 123 12.34 -3.44 -22.22
C CYS A 123 13.66 -2.76 -21.85
N GLU A 124 14.58 -2.64 -22.79
CA GLU A 124 15.87 -1.95 -22.61
C GLU A 124 15.76 -0.44 -22.87
N SER A 125 14.66 0.02 -23.49
CA SER A 125 14.44 1.43 -23.81
C SER A 125 13.01 1.87 -23.55
N LYS A 126 12.82 3.20 -23.39
CA LYS A 126 11.49 3.80 -23.24
C LYS A 126 10.62 3.54 -24.47
N GLN A 127 11.21 3.56 -25.68
CA GLN A 127 10.50 3.27 -26.94
C GLN A 127 9.93 1.85 -26.96
N CYS A 128 10.68 0.86 -26.47
CA CYS A 128 10.18 -0.52 -26.33
C CYS A 128 8.96 -0.58 -25.40
N LEU A 129 9.01 0.11 -24.26
CA LEU A 129 7.87 0.16 -23.33
C LEU A 129 6.67 0.85 -23.97
N GLU A 130 6.88 1.99 -24.61
CA GLU A 130 5.83 2.75 -25.31
C GLU A 130 5.13 1.92 -26.38
N GLN A 131 5.92 1.17 -27.19
CA GLN A 131 5.36 0.28 -28.19
C GLN A 131 4.48 -0.81 -27.56
N LYS A 132 4.97 -1.49 -26.49
CA LYS A 132 4.19 -2.52 -25.79
C LYS A 132 2.94 -1.97 -25.14
N MET A 133 2.99 -0.76 -24.58
CA MET A 133 1.83 -0.09 -24.02
C MET A 133 0.80 0.22 -25.11
N ARG A 134 1.23 0.73 -26.27
CA ARG A 134 0.37 1.01 -27.42
C ARG A 134 -0.27 -0.26 -27.99
N GLU A 135 0.49 -1.35 -28.10
CA GLU A 135 -0.03 -2.66 -28.49
C GLU A 135 -1.09 -3.19 -27.53
N ALA A 136 -0.97 -2.83 -26.26
CA ALA A 136 -1.93 -3.16 -25.22
C ALA A 136 -3.10 -2.15 -25.10
N GLY A 137 -3.13 -1.11 -25.95
CA GLY A 137 -4.19 -0.11 -25.99
C GLY A 137 -4.02 1.04 -24.99
N PHE A 138 -2.80 1.25 -24.44
CA PHE A 138 -2.49 2.34 -23.54
C PHE A 138 -1.64 3.40 -24.22
N ASP A 139 -1.98 4.66 -23.97
CA ASP A 139 -1.17 5.80 -24.36
C ASP A 139 -0.19 6.18 -23.24
N ILE A 140 1.09 6.38 -23.59
CA ILE A 140 2.13 6.68 -22.60
C ILE A 140 1.92 8.06 -21.94
N GLU A 141 1.32 9.01 -22.64
CA GLU A 141 1.04 10.35 -22.10
C GLU A 141 -0.09 10.27 -21.06
N GLU A 142 -1.13 9.49 -21.36
CA GLU A 142 -2.23 9.24 -20.41
C GLU A 142 -1.70 8.54 -19.15
N VAL A 143 -0.86 7.51 -19.30
CA VAL A 143 -0.24 6.81 -18.16
C VAL A 143 0.69 7.74 -17.39
N THR A 144 1.46 8.60 -18.08
CA THR A 144 2.32 9.61 -17.43
C THR A 144 1.49 10.58 -16.59
N LYS A 145 0.37 11.05 -17.15
CA LYS A 145 -0.56 11.94 -16.44
C LYS A 145 -1.13 11.26 -15.20
N LEU A 146 -1.62 10.03 -15.32
CA LEU A 146 -2.18 9.26 -14.23
C LEU A 146 -1.15 9.02 -13.11
N LEU A 147 0.08 8.64 -13.46
CA LEU A 147 1.18 8.47 -12.49
C LEU A 147 1.52 9.79 -11.79
N THR A 148 1.57 10.89 -12.55
CA THR A 148 1.85 12.23 -12.00
C THR A 148 0.77 12.64 -11.01
N GLU A 149 -0.51 12.43 -11.33
CA GLU A 149 -1.63 12.74 -10.44
C GLU A 149 -1.58 11.88 -9.16
N ASN A 150 -1.31 10.58 -9.28
CA ASN A 150 -1.22 9.68 -8.14
C ASN A 150 -0.05 10.03 -7.22
N PHE A 151 1.16 10.22 -7.76
CA PHE A 151 2.31 10.59 -6.96
C PHE A 151 2.17 11.98 -6.35
N SER A 152 1.54 12.93 -7.06
CA SER A 152 1.25 14.26 -6.51
C SER A 152 0.31 14.18 -5.31
N ARG A 153 -0.74 13.36 -5.39
CA ARG A 153 -1.66 13.11 -4.29
C ARG A 153 -0.94 12.50 -3.08
N GLU A 154 -0.14 11.44 -3.32
CA GLU A 154 0.64 10.80 -2.26
C GLU A 154 1.61 11.79 -1.60
N ALA A 155 2.30 12.60 -2.39
CA ALA A 155 3.27 13.58 -1.89
C ALA A 155 2.61 14.70 -1.07
N VAL A 156 1.41 15.17 -1.48
CA VAL A 156 0.65 16.13 -0.67
C VAL A 156 0.23 15.49 0.65
N MET A 157 -0.31 14.27 0.64
CA MET A 157 -0.72 13.56 1.86
C MET A 157 0.46 13.31 2.78
N TYR A 158 1.60 12.93 2.23
CA TYR A 158 2.83 12.77 2.99
C TYR A 158 3.27 14.10 3.64
N THR A 159 3.37 15.17 2.86
CA THR A 159 3.91 16.46 3.32
C THR A 159 2.97 17.15 4.30
N GLU A 160 1.68 17.21 3.96
CA GLU A 160 0.69 17.99 4.72
C GLU A 160 0.14 17.25 5.93
N ILE A 161 0.22 15.92 5.95
CA ILE A 161 -0.37 15.09 7.01
C ILE A 161 0.68 14.24 7.69
N GLN A 162 1.23 13.24 6.98
CA GLN A 162 2.07 12.22 7.61
C GLN A 162 3.34 12.82 8.22
N GLN A 163 4.02 13.72 7.51
CA GLN A 163 5.22 14.39 8.01
C GLN A 163 4.93 15.30 9.20
N LYS A 164 3.77 15.96 9.21
CA LYS A 164 3.35 16.79 10.35
C LYS A 164 3.03 15.94 11.58
N ILE A 165 2.30 14.82 11.40
CA ILE A 165 2.06 13.86 12.48
C ILE A 165 3.40 13.37 13.02
N TYR A 166 4.28 12.87 12.14
CA TYR A 166 5.58 12.33 12.53
C TYR A 166 6.41 13.30 13.37
N ARG A 167 6.47 14.58 12.96
CA ARG A 167 7.22 15.62 13.68
C ARG A 167 6.63 15.96 15.04
N ASN A 168 5.33 15.76 15.23
CA ASN A 168 4.61 16.11 16.45
C ASN A 168 4.45 14.92 17.40
N LEU A 169 4.90 13.71 17.01
CA LEU A 169 4.85 12.54 17.88
C LEU A 169 5.70 12.77 19.13
N THR A 170 5.05 12.67 20.28
CA THR A 170 5.72 12.79 21.58
C THR A 170 6.30 11.44 22.03
N GLU A 171 7.33 11.49 22.84
CA GLU A 171 7.93 10.31 23.46
C GLU A 171 6.91 9.51 24.29
N LYS A 172 5.97 10.22 24.94
CA LYS A 172 4.88 9.61 25.70
C LYS A 172 3.97 8.77 24.81
N GLU A 173 3.52 9.31 23.66
CA GLU A 173 2.66 8.59 22.72
C GLU A 173 3.36 7.34 22.17
N LYS A 174 4.64 7.47 21.83
CA LYS A 174 5.43 6.32 21.36
C LYS A 174 5.55 5.24 22.43
N ARG A 175 5.82 5.60 23.66
CA ARG A 175 5.93 4.65 24.77
C ARG A 175 4.59 3.97 25.06
N GLU A 176 3.50 4.72 25.07
CA GLU A 176 2.15 4.14 25.22
C GLU A 176 1.81 3.16 24.08
N ALA A 177 2.17 3.51 22.83
CA ALA A 177 1.95 2.62 21.69
C ALA A 177 2.80 1.36 21.76
N TYR A 178 4.05 1.46 22.21
CA TYR A 178 4.92 0.32 22.45
C TYR A 178 4.33 -0.60 23.55
N ASP A 179 3.94 -0.03 24.69
CA ASP A 179 3.42 -0.82 25.84
C ASP A 179 2.11 -1.52 25.51
N LYS A 180 1.24 -0.88 24.72
CA LYS A 180 -0.03 -1.48 24.26
C LYS A 180 0.15 -2.59 23.22
N ASN A 181 1.26 -2.57 22.51
CA ASN A 181 1.50 -3.46 21.37
C ASN A 181 2.82 -4.23 21.49
N LYS A 182 3.22 -4.61 22.70
CA LYS A 182 4.50 -5.30 22.98
C LYS A 182 4.73 -6.54 22.11
N GLU A 183 3.67 -7.26 21.77
CA GLU A 183 3.75 -8.45 20.92
C GLU A 183 4.33 -8.14 19.52
N PHE A 184 4.01 -6.96 18.94
CA PHE A 184 4.56 -6.55 17.63
C PHE A 184 6.05 -6.19 17.68
N PHE A 185 6.57 -5.94 18.87
CA PHE A 185 7.97 -5.60 19.13
C PHE A 185 8.71 -6.72 19.86
N THR A 186 8.15 -7.93 19.84
CA THR A 186 8.75 -9.11 20.42
C THR A 186 9.22 -10.03 19.29
N ILE A 187 10.48 -10.40 19.30
CA ILE A 187 10.99 -11.48 18.48
C ILE A 187 10.36 -12.76 19.01
N PRO A 188 9.54 -13.47 18.23
CA PRO A 188 8.92 -14.68 18.71
C PRO A 188 9.96 -15.74 19.05
N GLY A 189 9.72 -16.44 20.14
CA GLY A 189 10.54 -17.59 20.51
C GLY A 189 10.46 -18.70 19.43
N GLU A 190 11.53 -19.45 19.30
CA GLU A 190 11.67 -20.56 18.35
C GLU A 190 11.98 -21.85 19.10
N VAL A 191 11.45 -22.96 18.62
CA VAL A 191 11.74 -24.30 19.14
C VAL A 191 12.10 -25.26 18.03
N THR A 192 13.07 -26.10 18.27
CA THR A 192 13.33 -27.30 17.44
C THR A 192 12.71 -28.48 18.17
N LEU A 193 11.88 -29.23 17.47
CA LEU A 193 11.12 -30.32 18.04
C LEU A 193 11.44 -31.65 17.37
N SER A 194 11.48 -32.69 18.19
CA SER A 194 11.33 -34.08 17.75
C SER A 194 9.95 -34.60 18.17
N ARG A 195 9.36 -35.49 17.39
CA ARG A 195 8.04 -36.05 17.71
C ARG A 195 8.00 -37.58 17.57
N ILE A 196 7.21 -38.21 18.44
CA ILE A 196 6.78 -39.60 18.32
C ILE A 196 5.25 -39.59 18.12
N PHE A 197 4.75 -40.38 17.21
CA PHE A 197 3.33 -40.46 16.88
C PHE A 197 2.76 -41.84 17.26
N VAL A 198 1.59 -41.84 17.89
CA VAL A 198 0.79 -42.99 18.25
C VAL A 198 -0.61 -42.80 17.64
N ALA A 199 -0.96 -43.59 16.64
CA ALA A 199 -2.24 -43.50 15.97
C ALA A 199 -3.41 -43.84 16.91
N LEU A 200 -4.59 -43.26 16.63
CA LEU A 200 -5.84 -43.67 17.26
C LEU A 200 -6.22 -45.07 16.78
N GLY A 201 -6.13 -46.06 17.69
CA GLY A 201 -6.63 -47.40 17.43
C GLY A 201 -8.17 -47.50 17.60
N LYS A 202 -8.68 -48.71 17.58
CA LYS A 202 -10.10 -48.97 17.81
C LYS A 202 -10.56 -48.50 19.19
N ASP A 203 -9.66 -48.53 20.19
CA ASP A 203 -9.90 -48.03 21.54
C ASP A 203 -8.95 -46.81 21.81
N PRO A 204 -9.49 -45.58 21.82
CA PRO A 204 -8.71 -44.37 22.11
C PRO A 204 -8.05 -44.37 23.50
N ASN A 205 -8.63 -45.06 24.49
CA ASN A 205 -8.06 -45.14 25.81
C ASN A 205 -6.79 -45.97 25.84
N GLN A 206 -6.75 -47.08 25.09
CA GLN A 206 -5.54 -47.87 24.93
C GLN A 206 -4.43 -47.10 24.21
N SER A 207 -4.80 -46.31 23.16
CA SER A 207 -3.82 -45.46 22.49
C SER A 207 -3.26 -44.43 23.43
N LEU A 208 -4.07 -43.84 24.32
CA LEU A 208 -3.59 -42.87 25.31
C LEU A 208 -2.67 -43.55 26.37
N LEU A 209 -3.02 -44.71 26.86
CA LEU A 209 -2.19 -45.48 27.79
C LEU A 209 -0.82 -45.81 27.19
N ARG A 210 -0.82 -46.27 25.93
CA ARG A 210 0.44 -46.52 25.17
C ARG A 210 1.27 -45.26 25.02
N ALA A 211 0.65 -44.11 24.67
CA ALA A 211 1.34 -42.84 24.57
C ALA A 211 1.96 -42.40 25.90
N LYS A 212 1.24 -42.57 27.01
CA LYS A 212 1.76 -42.28 28.37
C LYS A 212 2.92 -43.19 28.73
N ASP A 213 2.88 -44.47 28.43
CA ASP A 213 3.98 -45.41 28.64
C ASP A 213 5.24 -44.98 27.85
N ILE A 214 5.08 -44.55 26.60
CA ILE A 214 6.17 -43.99 25.79
C ILE A 214 6.76 -42.74 26.45
N VAL A 215 5.92 -41.83 27.00
CA VAL A 215 6.40 -40.65 27.75
C VAL A 215 7.24 -41.07 28.94
N MET A 216 6.78 -42.05 29.74
CA MET A 216 7.55 -42.56 30.88
C MET A 216 8.91 -43.13 30.48
N GLN A 217 8.95 -43.92 29.38
CA GLN A 217 10.20 -44.46 28.84
C GLN A 217 11.15 -43.37 28.36
N ALA A 218 10.61 -42.36 27.64
CA ALA A 218 11.36 -41.23 27.11
C ALA A 218 11.96 -40.36 28.21
N ARG A 219 11.19 -40.13 29.31
CA ARG A 219 11.64 -39.34 30.46
C ARG A 219 12.58 -40.13 31.37
N GLY A 220 12.52 -41.45 31.34
CA GLY A 220 13.40 -42.31 32.12
C GLY A 220 14.87 -42.27 31.63
N GLY A 221 15.14 -41.78 30.41
CA GLY A 221 16.48 -41.53 29.90
C GLY A 221 17.31 -42.74 29.58
N ALA A 222 16.78 -43.97 29.78
CA ALA A 222 17.51 -45.21 29.49
C ALA A 222 17.72 -45.46 27.96
N ILE A 223 16.86 -44.83 27.16
CA ILE A 223 16.90 -44.93 25.70
C ILE A 223 16.82 -43.51 25.15
N GLU A 224 17.64 -43.18 24.17
CA GLU A 224 17.59 -41.88 23.50
C GLU A 224 16.24 -41.73 22.77
N PHE A 225 15.65 -40.53 22.77
CA PHE A 225 14.30 -40.25 22.25
C PHE A 225 14.13 -40.68 20.78
N SER A 226 15.10 -40.43 19.94
CA SER A 226 15.08 -40.86 18.54
C SER A 226 15.08 -42.39 18.40
N ALA A 227 15.93 -43.06 19.17
CA ALA A 227 16.02 -44.54 19.15
C ALA A 227 14.72 -45.19 19.70
N LEU A 228 14.10 -44.58 20.73
CA LEU A 228 12.78 -44.99 21.17
C LEU A 228 11.71 -44.75 20.08
N GLY A 229 11.73 -43.57 19.45
CA GLY A 229 10.81 -43.24 18.37
C GLY A 229 10.91 -44.14 17.15
N GLU A 230 12.12 -44.54 16.73
CA GLU A 230 12.33 -45.50 15.66
C GLU A 230 11.65 -46.87 15.93
N ARG A 231 11.56 -47.24 17.21
CA ARG A 231 10.97 -48.50 17.65
C ARG A 231 9.47 -48.47 17.79
N VAL A 232 8.91 -47.35 18.28
CA VAL A 232 7.52 -47.28 18.73
C VAL A 232 6.63 -46.31 17.94
N SER A 233 7.21 -45.37 17.20
CA SER A 233 6.45 -44.39 16.42
C SER A 233 5.80 -45.05 15.18
N GLU A 234 4.56 -44.69 14.96
CA GLU A 234 3.81 -45.07 13.76
C GLU A 234 4.03 -44.05 12.61
N ASP A 235 4.87 -43.04 12.83
CA ASP A 235 5.26 -42.04 11.85
C ASP A 235 6.59 -42.41 11.19
N GLU A 236 6.62 -42.47 9.87
CA GLU A 236 7.82 -42.68 9.06
C GLU A 236 8.90 -41.62 9.28
N LEU A 237 8.56 -40.46 9.80
CA LEU A 237 9.48 -39.36 10.11
C LEU A 237 10.59 -39.84 11.09
N CYS A 238 10.25 -40.63 12.09
CA CYS A 238 11.20 -41.14 13.06
C CYS A 238 12.28 -42.00 12.40
N LYS A 239 11.87 -42.85 11.46
CA LYS A 239 12.79 -43.71 10.70
C LYS A 239 13.68 -42.93 9.71
N LYS A 240 13.12 -41.93 9.07
CA LYS A 240 13.80 -41.16 8.01
C LYS A 240 14.68 -40.03 8.54
N GLN A 241 14.24 -39.36 9.60
CA GLN A 241 14.84 -38.10 10.11
C GLN A 241 15.11 -38.13 11.62
N LYS A 242 15.25 -39.32 12.22
CA LYS A 242 15.45 -39.47 13.69
C LYS A 242 14.44 -38.68 14.52
N CYS A 243 13.18 -38.75 14.13
CA CYS A 243 12.05 -38.05 14.74
C CYS A 243 12.08 -36.51 14.65
N LYS A 244 13.08 -35.88 14.06
CA LYS A 244 13.18 -34.42 13.98
C LYS A 244 12.14 -33.83 13.03
N LEU A 245 11.46 -32.75 13.44
CA LEU A 245 10.48 -32.03 12.61
C LEU A 245 11.10 -31.09 11.58
N GLY A 246 12.43 -30.91 11.61
CA GLY A 246 13.14 -30.02 10.69
C GLY A 246 13.76 -28.82 11.40
N PRO A 247 13.86 -27.65 10.72
CA PRO A 247 14.44 -26.45 11.30
C PRO A 247 13.61 -25.91 12.46
N ALA A 248 14.15 -24.90 13.18
CA ALA A 248 13.45 -24.22 14.25
C ALA A 248 12.12 -23.62 13.76
N ILE A 249 11.07 -23.80 14.52
CA ILE A 249 9.70 -23.34 14.25
C ILE A 249 9.36 -22.25 15.27
N LYS A 250 8.79 -21.15 14.81
CA LYS A 250 8.32 -20.11 15.73
C LYS A 250 7.14 -20.61 16.55
N LEU A 251 7.13 -20.28 17.84
CA LEU A 251 6.03 -20.65 18.73
C LEU A 251 4.65 -20.15 18.25
N SER A 252 4.63 -19.03 17.50
CA SER A 252 3.40 -18.47 16.89
C SER A 252 2.87 -19.28 15.71
N GLU A 253 3.70 -20.14 15.10
CA GLU A 253 3.34 -20.96 13.93
C GLU A 253 2.88 -22.38 14.31
N LEU A 254 3.02 -22.74 15.59
CA LEU A 254 2.57 -24.04 16.09
C LEU A 254 1.05 -24.09 16.25
N ALA A 255 0.47 -25.27 16.04
CA ALA A 255 -0.93 -25.52 16.37
C ALA A 255 -1.19 -25.23 17.87
N PRO A 256 -2.37 -24.70 18.24
CA PRO A 256 -2.63 -24.25 19.62
C PRO A 256 -2.34 -25.33 20.69
N GLU A 257 -2.68 -26.57 20.43
CA GLU A 257 -2.47 -27.70 21.33
C GLU A 257 -0.97 -28.02 21.53
N VAL A 258 -0.21 -27.95 20.43
CA VAL A 258 1.22 -28.18 20.45
C VAL A 258 1.92 -27.00 21.14
N LYS A 259 1.53 -25.78 20.81
CA LYS A 259 2.03 -24.57 21.46
C LYS A 259 1.85 -24.64 22.96
N ALA A 260 0.64 -24.94 23.44
CA ALA A 260 0.35 -25.05 24.86
C ALA A 260 1.24 -26.10 25.59
N ALA A 261 1.58 -27.21 24.91
CA ALA A 261 2.41 -28.25 25.46
C ALA A 261 3.91 -27.89 25.53
N VAL A 262 4.41 -27.00 24.63
CA VAL A 262 5.84 -26.68 24.54
C VAL A 262 6.17 -25.24 24.95
N GLU A 263 5.17 -24.37 25.16
CA GLU A 263 5.37 -22.93 25.40
C GLU A 263 6.30 -22.61 26.56
N ASN A 264 6.22 -23.41 27.64
CA ASN A 264 7.05 -23.24 28.84
C ASN A 264 8.04 -24.40 29.04
N ALA A 265 8.16 -25.31 28.07
CA ALA A 265 9.02 -26.47 28.19
C ALA A 265 10.49 -26.08 27.89
N ALA A 266 11.39 -26.41 28.81
CA ALA A 266 12.83 -26.22 28.59
C ALA A 266 13.37 -27.19 27.53
N ALA A 267 14.54 -26.88 26.96
CA ALA A 267 15.25 -27.82 26.09
C ALA A 267 15.51 -29.15 26.83
N GLY A 268 15.33 -30.27 26.14
CA GLY A 268 15.39 -31.63 26.67
C GLY A 268 14.05 -32.15 27.25
N THR A 269 13.05 -31.29 27.45
CA THR A 269 11.75 -31.68 28.01
C THR A 269 10.95 -32.52 27.03
N VAL A 270 10.35 -33.63 27.52
CA VAL A 270 9.38 -34.45 26.83
C VAL A 270 7.98 -34.08 27.32
N THR A 271 7.07 -33.72 26.40
CA THR A 271 5.69 -33.31 26.74
C THR A 271 4.84 -34.48 27.18
N GLU A 272 3.70 -34.19 27.80
CA GLU A 272 2.59 -35.15 27.86
C GLU A 272 2.06 -35.44 26.44
N PRO A 273 1.31 -36.56 26.26
CA PRO A 273 0.71 -36.85 24.97
C PRO A 273 -0.25 -35.74 24.53
N VAL A 274 0.02 -35.09 23.41
CA VAL A 274 -0.82 -34.05 22.79
C VAL A 274 -1.78 -34.75 21.83
N LYS A 275 -3.09 -34.63 22.07
CA LYS A 275 -4.11 -35.22 21.20
C LYS A 275 -4.34 -34.28 20.00
N LEU A 276 -4.15 -34.82 18.80
CA LEU A 276 -4.56 -34.19 17.53
C LEU A 276 -5.53 -35.12 16.79
N GLU A 277 -5.99 -34.71 15.61
CA GLU A 277 -7.03 -35.44 14.87
C GLU A 277 -6.73 -36.92 14.65
N ASN A 278 -5.47 -37.26 14.33
CA ASN A 278 -5.08 -38.62 13.89
C ASN A 278 -4.53 -39.49 15.03
N GLY A 279 -4.28 -38.93 16.23
CA GLY A 279 -3.67 -39.67 17.31
C GLY A 279 -3.07 -38.80 18.40
N TYR A 280 -2.14 -39.42 19.13
CA TYR A 280 -1.39 -38.78 20.19
C TYR A 280 0.03 -38.51 19.71
N TYR A 281 0.49 -37.28 19.96
CA TYR A 281 1.85 -36.84 19.64
C TYR A 281 2.61 -36.55 20.90
N ILE A 282 3.82 -37.04 20.97
CA ILE A 282 4.74 -36.82 22.09
C ILE A 282 5.89 -36.00 21.52
N PHE A 283 6.10 -34.79 22.03
CA PHE A 283 7.15 -33.92 21.56
C PHE A 283 8.30 -33.90 22.56
N ARG A 284 9.53 -33.81 22.04
CA ARG A 284 10.69 -33.39 22.80
C ARG A 284 11.16 -32.06 22.26
N VAL A 285 11.37 -31.10 23.16
CA VAL A 285 12.00 -29.83 22.83
C VAL A 285 13.51 -30.09 22.72
N ASP A 286 14.05 -30.10 21.50
CA ASP A 286 15.48 -30.32 21.29
C ASP A 286 16.28 -29.05 21.58
N GLU A 287 15.82 -27.92 21.03
CA GLU A 287 16.41 -26.61 21.26
C GLU A 287 15.30 -25.57 21.47
N ARG A 288 15.62 -24.53 22.21
CA ARG A 288 14.69 -23.43 22.48
C ARG A 288 15.44 -22.11 22.44
N LYS A 289 14.84 -21.15 21.77
CA LYS A 289 15.13 -19.73 21.88
C LYS A 289 13.92 -19.04 22.45
N ASP A 290 14.09 -18.37 23.58
CA ASP A 290 12.98 -17.65 24.19
C ASP A 290 12.61 -16.42 23.39
N SER A 291 11.35 -16.00 23.52
CA SER A 291 10.90 -14.75 22.94
C SER A 291 11.65 -13.58 23.60
N GLN A 292 12.08 -12.64 22.80
CA GLN A 292 12.82 -11.47 23.26
C GLN A 292 12.09 -10.20 22.87
N ALA A 293 11.67 -9.41 23.86
CA ALA A 293 11.16 -8.07 23.59
C ALA A 293 12.31 -7.18 23.06
N MET A 294 12.10 -6.55 21.93
CA MET A 294 13.02 -5.54 21.41
C MET A 294 12.92 -4.29 22.29
N PRO A 295 14.02 -3.71 22.75
CA PRO A 295 13.98 -2.52 23.59
C PRO A 295 13.26 -1.36 22.89
N PHE A 296 12.56 -0.55 23.69
CA PHE A 296 11.90 0.66 23.17
C PHE A 296 12.89 1.61 22.51
N GLU A 297 14.11 1.68 23.02
CA GLU A 297 15.21 2.54 22.55
C GLU A 297 15.84 2.07 21.23
N ASP A 298 15.51 0.86 20.76
CA ASP A 298 15.98 0.35 19.46
C ASP A 298 15.44 1.22 18.31
N GLU A 299 16.32 1.65 17.41
CA GLU A 299 15.95 2.56 16.32
C GLU A 299 14.88 1.97 15.39
N ASN A 300 14.94 0.67 15.10
CA ASN A 300 13.94 0.00 14.26
C ASN A 300 12.59 -0.05 14.98
N VAL A 301 12.60 -0.24 16.31
CA VAL A 301 11.39 -0.19 17.13
C VAL A 301 10.80 1.22 17.10
N GLN A 302 11.61 2.26 17.29
CA GLN A 302 11.17 3.66 17.20
C GLN A 302 10.56 4.00 15.84
N GLN A 303 11.19 3.58 14.76
CA GLN A 303 10.67 3.80 13.40
C GLN A 303 9.34 3.07 13.17
N ARG A 304 9.21 1.83 13.63
CA ARG A 304 7.98 1.03 13.52
C ARG A 304 6.84 1.62 14.35
N ILE A 305 7.13 2.08 15.56
CA ILE A 305 6.15 2.78 16.42
C ILE A 305 5.68 4.07 15.75
N ALA A 306 6.61 4.89 15.26
CA ALA A 306 6.28 6.12 14.56
C ALA A 306 5.42 5.85 13.33
N GLY A 307 5.77 4.86 12.51
CA GLY A 307 4.97 4.43 11.35
C GLY A 307 3.56 3.97 11.74
N TYR A 308 3.44 3.19 12.82
CA TYR A 308 2.14 2.76 13.36
C TYR A 308 1.27 3.95 13.78
N LEU A 309 1.84 4.88 14.56
CA LEU A 309 1.11 6.07 15.04
C LEU A 309 0.74 7.01 13.89
N VAL A 310 1.63 7.21 12.93
CA VAL A 310 1.33 7.99 11.72
C VAL A 310 0.16 7.37 10.97
N ASN A 311 0.16 6.06 10.74
CA ASN A 311 -0.95 5.40 10.06
C ASN A 311 -2.26 5.53 10.83
N GLN A 312 -2.23 5.33 12.15
CA GLN A 312 -3.41 5.42 13.01
C GLN A 312 -4.03 6.82 13.04
N GLN A 313 -3.19 7.86 13.06
CA GLN A 313 -3.64 9.25 13.14
C GLN A 313 -3.99 9.83 11.75
N SER A 314 -3.43 9.26 10.66
CA SER A 314 -3.57 9.81 9.31
C SER A 314 -5.00 9.80 8.81
N GLU A 315 -5.77 8.74 9.03
CA GLU A 315 -7.12 8.58 8.49
C GLU A 315 -8.01 9.78 8.88
N LYS A 316 -8.09 10.07 10.17
CA LYS A 316 -8.88 11.21 10.68
C LYS A 316 -8.37 12.56 10.20
N GLN A 317 -7.05 12.72 10.09
CA GLN A 317 -6.46 13.98 9.62
C GLN A 317 -6.63 14.17 8.11
N ILE A 318 -6.64 13.08 7.33
CA ILE A 318 -6.95 13.11 5.89
C ILE A 318 -8.37 13.64 5.67
N GLU A 319 -9.36 13.09 6.37
CA GLU A 319 -10.74 13.55 6.25
C GLU A 319 -10.89 15.04 6.59
N ALA A 320 -10.29 15.47 7.70
CA ALA A 320 -10.31 16.87 8.11
C ALA A 320 -9.59 17.78 7.10
N TYR A 321 -8.48 17.31 6.53
CA TYR A 321 -7.71 18.05 5.53
C TYR A 321 -8.49 18.18 4.22
N LEU A 322 -9.10 17.10 3.73
CA LEU A 322 -9.94 17.13 2.54
C LEU A 322 -11.18 18.03 2.73
N ALA A 323 -11.79 17.97 3.91
CA ALA A 323 -12.88 18.88 4.25
C ALA A 323 -12.43 20.35 4.16
N LYS A 324 -11.27 20.68 4.74
CA LYS A 324 -10.71 22.02 4.65
C LYS A 324 -10.41 22.44 3.21
N LEU A 325 -9.81 21.57 2.40
CA LEU A 325 -9.55 21.86 0.98
C LEU A 325 -10.85 22.15 0.21
N ARG A 326 -11.94 21.41 0.52
CA ARG A 326 -13.25 21.66 -0.08
C ARG A 326 -13.82 23.01 0.34
N ASP A 327 -13.72 23.34 1.64
CA ASP A 327 -14.25 24.60 2.18
C ASP A 327 -13.52 25.82 1.62
N ASP A 328 -12.21 25.68 1.35
CA ASP A 328 -11.37 26.73 0.79
C ASP A 328 -11.48 26.84 -0.75
N ALA A 329 -12.11 25.87 -1.42
CA ALA A 329 -12.21 25.79 -2.86
C ALA A 329 -13.51 26.36 -3.42
N PHE A 330 -13.45 26.85 -4.68
CA PHE A 330 -14.63 27.06 -5.48
C PHE A 330 -15.02 25.75 -6.19
N ILE A 331 -16.19 25.20 -5.85
CA ILE A 331 -16.72 23.97 -6.46
C ILE A 331 -18.11 24.28 -7.02
N GLU A 332 -18.29 24.02 -8.32
CA GLU A 332 -19.56 24.13 -9.02
C GLU A 332 -19.85 22.78 -9.68
N ILE A 333 -20.97 22.15 -9.31
CA ILE A 333 -21.42 20.85 -9.83
C ILE A 333 -22.68 21.07 -10.65
N SER A 334 -22.74 20.53 -11.87
CA SER A 334 -23.94 20.60 -12.70
C SER A 334 -25.15 19.96 -12.00
N PRO A 335 -26.34 20.52 -12.11
CA PRO A 335 -27.51 20.09 -11.34
C PRO A 335 -27.82 18.59 -11.43
N GLU A 336 -27.57 17.98 -12.58
CA GLU A 336 -27.78 16.53 -12.83
C GLU A 336 -26.82 15.63 -12.05
N PHE A 337 -25.71 16.19 -11.56
CA PHE A 337 -24.64 15.47 -10.84
C PHE A 337 -24.55 15.82 -9.36
N GLN A 338 -25.53 16.56 -8.85
CA GLN A 338 -25.67 16.83 -7.41
C GLN A 338 -26.36 15.66 -6.73
N PHE A 339 -25.59 14.68 -6.31
CA PHE A 339 -26.11 13.46 -5.69
C PHE A 339 -26.46 13.68 -4.21
N GLU A 340 -27.56 13.07 -3.77
CA GLU A 340 -27.86 12.93 -2.34
C GLU A 340 -26.76 12.11 -1.64
N GLY A 341 -26.30 12.56 -0.47
CA GLY A 341 -25.25 11.88 0.29
C GLY A 341 -23.83 12.24 -0.14
N SER A 342 -23.64 13.10 -1.17
CA SER A 342 -22.32 13.65 -1.47
C SER A 342 -21.78 14.50 -0.32
N ALA A 343 -20.51 14.28 0.04
CA ALA A 343 -19.80 15.12 1.00
C ALA A 343 -19.44 16.49 0.40
N VAL A 344 -19.37 16.56 -0.93
CA VAL A 344 -19.07 17.78 -1.68
C VAL A 344 -20.38 18.42 -2.11
N LYS A 345 -20.59 19.66 -1.73
CA LYS A 345 -21.73 20.47 -2.16
C LYS A 345 -21.26 21.57 -3.08
N SER A 346 -22.09 21.89 -4.07
CA SER A 346 -21.87 23.06 -4.90
C SER A 346 -21.81 24.30 -4.01
N ALA A 347 -20.69 25.02 -4.03
CA ALA A 347 -20.56 26.24 -3.25
C ALA A 347 -21.51 27.30 -3.79
N GLN A 348 -22.51 27.69 -3.01
CA GLN A 348 -23.26 28.92 -3.29
C GLN A 348 -22.27 30.10 -3.16
N ILE A 349 -21.74 30.47 -4.31
CA ILE A 349 -21.10 31.76 -4.65
C ILE A 349 -20.44 32.53 -3.48
N LYS A 350 -19.20 32.17 -3.16
CA LYS A 350 -18.19 33.14 -2.71
C LYS A 350 -17.48 33.74 -3.92
N ARG A 351 -18.26 34.18 -4.93
CA ARG A 351 -17.72 34.58 -6.24
C ARG A 351 -16.84 35.82 -6.23
N VAL A 352 -16.85 36.64 -5.20
CA VAL A 352 -16.19 37.96 -5.21
C VAL A 352 -14.80 37.93 -4.54
N ALA A 353 -14.63 37.21 -3.45
CA ALA A 353 -13.39 37.24 -2.69
C ALA A 353 -12.23 36.47 -3.36
N TYR A 354 -12.52 35.32 -3.95
CA TYR A 354 -11.47 34.43 -4.52
C TYR A 354 -10.87 34.99 -5.82
N SER A 355 -11.68 35.61 -6.69
CA SER A 355 -11.18 36.23 -7.93
C SER A 355 -10.30 37.45 -7.64
N GLU A 356 -10.66 38.28 -6.65
CA GLU A 356 -9.89 39.46 -6.28
C GLU A 356 -8.59 39.12 -5.55
N GLU A 357 -8.58 38.11 -4.70
CA GLU A 357 -7.38 37.70 -3.95
C GLU A 357 -6.37 37.00 -4.87
N ASN A 358 -6.81 36.15 -5.77
CA ASN A 358 -5.95 35.54 -6.79
C ASN A 358 -5.44 36.56 -7.80
N GLU A 359 -6.24 37.52 -8.20
CA GLU A 359 -5.80 38.60 -9.11
C GLU A 359 -4.78 39.52 -8.42
N LYS A 360 -4.96 39.82 -7.15
CA LYS A 360 -3.98 40.58 -6.34
C LYS A 360 -2.69 39.79 -6.16
N THR A 361 -2.77 38.51 -5.89
CA THR A 361 -1.60 37.62 -5.71
C THR A 361 -0.84 37.46 -7.02
N ARG A 362 -1.56 37.28 -8.16
CA ARG A 362 -0.97 37.23 -9.50
C ARG A 362 -0.28 38.55 -9.85
N LYS A 363 -0.95 39.67 -9.65
CA LYS A 363 -0.37 41.02 -9.88
C LYS A 363 0.85 41.28 -9.00
N LYS A 364 0.88 40.75 -7.77
CA LYS A 364 2.03 40.85 -6.90
C LYS A 364 3.22 40.02 -7.39
N ARG A 365 2.97 38.77 -7.83
CA ARG A 365 4.01 37.91 -8.43
C ARG A 365 4.56 38.52 -9.73
N GLU A 366 3.70 39.00 -10.62
CA GLU A 366 4.13 39.64 -11.85
C GLU A 366 4.98 40.91 -11.60
N LYS A 367 4.67 41.66 -10.55
CA LYS A 367 5.50 42.82 -10.12
C LYS A 367 6.85 42.41 -9.56
N GLU A 368 6.90 41.36 -8.76
CA GLU A 368 8.16 40.83 -8.20
C GLU A 368 9.03 40.21 -9.29
N GLU A 369 8.46 39.50 -10.25
CA GLU A 369 9.21 38.97 -11.41
C GLU A 369 9.76 40.08 -12.30
N LYS A 370 8.97 41.13 -12.59
CA LYS A 370 9.43 42.30 -13.35
C LYS A 370 10.55 43.03 -12.63
N LYS A 371 10.47 43.16 -11.30
CA LYS A 371 11.52 43.80 -10.48
C LYS A 371 12.80 42.97 -10.51
N LYS A 372 12.71 41.65 -10.35
CA LYS A 372 13.87 40.74 -10.46
C LYS A 372 14.50 40.76 -11.87
N ALA A 373 13.68 40.80 -12.91
CA ALA A 373 14.17 40.90 -14.29
C ALA A 373 14.87 42.24 -14.58
N GLU A 374 14.40 43.35 -13.99
CA GLU A 374 15.01 44.66 -14.12
C GLU A 374 16.33 44.75 -13.32
N GLU A 375 16.38 44.18 -12.11
CA GLU A 375 17.57 44.04 -11.31
C GLU A 375 18.64 43.18 -12.01
N ALA A 376 18.25 42.07 -12.62
CA ALA A 376 19.13 41.22 -13.41
C ALA A 376 19.69 41.96 -14.67
N LYS A 377 18.87 42.76 -15.34
CA LYS A 377 19.30 43.59 -16.47
C LYS A 377 20.29 44.66 -16.02
N LYS A 378 20.08 45.34 -14.87
CA LYS A 378 21.01 46.31 -14.30
C LYS A 378 22.31 45.66 -13.88
N ALA A 379 22.29 44.46 -13.31
CA ALA A 379 23.49 43.71 -12.96
C ALA A 379 24.31 43.31 -14.19
N ALA A 380 23.63 42.84 -15.28
CA ALA A 380 24.28 42.51 -16.54
C ALA A 380 24.90 43.74 -17.24
N ALA A 381 24.24 44.90 -17.16
CA ALA A 381 24.77 46.14 -17.71
C ALA A 381 25.98 46.69 -16.93
N ALA A 382 26.04 46.43 -15.62
CA ALA A 382 27.18 46.81 -14.79
C ALA A 382 28.43 45.95 -15.04
N THR A 383 28.26 44.69 -15.48
CA THR A 383 29.38 43.80 -15.83
C THR A 383 29.96 44.03 -17.20
N THR A 384 29.24 44.69 -18.11
CA THR A 384 29.75 45.02 -19.46
C THR A 384 30.49 46.36 -19.53
N GLY A 385 30.49 47.16 -18.45
CA GLY A 385 31.11 48.51 -18.43
C GLY A 385 32.58 48.57 -17.97
N THR A 386 33.23 47.47 -17.57
CA THR A 386 34.57 47.45 -16.99
C THR A 386 35.63 46.74 -17.84
N GLY A 387 35.52 46.74 -19.14
CA GLY A 387 36.45 46.03 -20.02
C GLY A 387 36.91 46.82 -21.24
N ALA A 388 37.49 48.01 -21.08
CA ALA A 388 38.30 48.63 -22.16
C ALA A 388 39.23 49.74 -21.64
N LYS A 389 40.39 49.37 -21.11
CA LYS A 389 41.57 50.23 -21.15
C LYS A 389 42.71 49.45 -21.79
N SER A 390 42.82 49.58 -23.09
CA SER A 390 43.95 49.11 -23.87
C SER A 390 45.18 50.02 -23.56
N ASN A 391 46.22 49.43 -23.02
CA ASN A 391 47.57 50.07 -22.99
C ASN A 391 48.20 49.82 -24.35
N VAL A 392 48.22 50.88 -25.15
CA VAL A 392 49.14 51.02 -26.30
C VAL A 392 50.48 51.40 -25.79
N VAL A 393 51.46 50.51 -25.92
CA VAL A 393 52.92 50.86 -25.83
C VAL A 393 53.38 50.96 -27.27
N LYS A 394 53.99 52.16 -27.58
CA LYS A 394 54.70 52.41 -28.80
C LYS A 394 56.22 52.49 -28.48
N PRO A 395 57.10 52.46 -29.48
CA PRO A 395 58.03 51.42 -29.94
C PRO A 395 59.33 51.45 -29.21
#